data_dec91fd09d0ac13737326e154ccf076a
#
_entry.id   dec91fd09d0ac13737326e154ccf076a
#
_cell.length_a   1.000
_cell.length_b   1.000
_cell.length_c   1.000
_cell.angle_alpha   90.00
_cell.angle_beta   90.00
_cell.angle_gamma   90.00
#
_symmetry.space_group_name_H-M   'P 1'
#
loop_
_entity.id
_entity.type
_entity.pdbx_description
1 polymer ?
#
loop_
_entity_poly.entity_id
_entity_poly.type
_entity_poly.pdbx_seq_one_letter_code
_entity_poly.pdbx_strand_id
1 'polypeptide(L)'
;MASTLRNGMRFAVYGVPMNLLARSLENTPQPITLPYLLAHGGQPGKAPTTDELLRSAKYTQQELPVRLARRVRQFYSLPFIIGTNPYIQEVARLYASSFQQLAEFSPVHTLEDNDHFAQKLRLLVEEHADLVPTLARGFMECKKYMDSVRISKFLDAALHSRIGIRIIAEQHLALSEAARKSRDGADVSSLSKSPTSVGIIDTQMSPVYVIRSSGEYVRALCEATYDMAPEI
;
A
#
# COMPACT_ATOMS: atom_id res chain seq x y z
N MET A 1 17.63 -13.05 -34.14
CA MET A 1 17.38 -11.64 -33.74
C MET A 1 17.05 -11.47 -32.24
N ALA A 2 17.54 -12.37 -31.36
CA ALA A 2 17.28 -12.33 -29.93
C ALA A 2 18.54 -11.98 -29.06
N SER A 3 19.65 -11.58 -29.68
CA SER A 3 20.91 -11.33 -28.96
C SER A 3 21.28 -9.85 -28.81
N THR A 4 20.53 -8.92 -29.38
CA THR A 4 20.90 -7.49 -29.41
C THR A 4 20.23 -6.68 -28.24
N LEU A 5 19.39 -7.30 -27.45
CA LEU A 5 18.72 -6.64 -26.30
C LEU A 5 19.51 -6.77 -24.98
N ARG A 6 20.69 -7.39 -24.98
CA ARG A 6 21.47 -7.69 -23.76
C ARG A 6 22.45 -6.60 -23.33
N ASN A 7 22.72 -5.58 -24.13
CA ASN A 7 23.86 -4.67 -23.84
C ASN A 7 23.56 -3.17 -23.92
N GLY A 8 22.33 -2.74 -23.84
CA GLY A 8 22.14 -1.30 -23.98
C GLY A 8 20.83 -0.81 -23.42
N MET A 9 20.67 -0.70 -22.15
CA MET A 9 19.84 0.35 -21.54
C MET A 9 19.81 0.15 -20.01
N ARG A 10 20.84 0.67 -19.35
CA ARG A 10 20.77 1.02 -17.92
C ARG A 10 19.95 2.33 -17.78
N PHE A 11 18.76 2.37 -18.37
CA PHE A 11 17.87 3.50 -18.16
C PHE A 11 17.10 3.23 -16.86
N ALA A 12 17.25 4.13 -15.90
CA ALA A 12 16.46 4.14 -14.70
C ALA A 12 15.03 4.55 -15.06
N VAL A 13 14.06 3.72 -14.72
CA VAL A 13 12.63 4.05 -14.83
C VAL A 13 12.26 4.89 -13.61
N TYR A 14 11.96 6.17 -13.81
CA TYR A 14 11.74 7.12 -12.71
C TYR A 14 12.86 7.11 -11.63
N GLY A 15 14.11 6.87 -12.05
CA GLY A 15 15.25 6.77 -11.15
C GLY A 15 15.56 5.36 -10.61
N VAL A 16 14.68 4.38 -10.81
CA VAL A 16 14.85 3.01 -10.32
C VAL A 16 15.76 2.20 -11.25
N PRO A 17 16.78 1.50 -10.74
CA PRO A 17 17.61 0.59 -11.53
C PRO A 17 16.79 -0.54 -12.15
N MET A 18 16.93 -0.74 -13.46
CA MET A 18 16.16 -1.74 -14.22
C MET A 18 16.37 -3.18 -13.72
N ASN A 19 17.56 -3.52 -13.27
CA ASN A 19 17.87 -4.84 -12.71
C ASN A 19 17.11 -5.10 -11.41
N LEU A 20 16.97 -4.09 -10.55
CA LEU A 20 16.19 -4.17 -9.31
C LEU A 20 14.70 -4.37 -9.61
N LEU A 21 14.18 -3.58 -10.55
CA LEU A 21 12.79 -3.69 -10.99
C LEU A 21 12.50 -5.06 -11.61
N ALA A 22 13.36 -5.54 -12.52
CA ALA A 22 13.21 -6.83 -13.18
C ALA A 22 13.17 -7.99 -12.19
N ARG A 23 14.10 -8.02 -11.23
CA ARG A 23 14.15 -9.04 -10.17
C ARG A 23 12.85 -9.10 -9.35
N SER A 24 12.29 -7.94 -8.99
CA SER A 24 11.03 -7.89 -8.23
C SER A 24 9.82 -8.31 -9.06
N LEU A 25 9.85 -8.09 -10.38
CA LEU A 25 8.78 -8.49 -11.30
C LEU A 25 8.75 -9.99 -11.62
N GLU A 26 9.83 -10.73 -11.39
CA GLU A 26 9.88 -12.20 -11.51
C GLU A 26 8.97 -12.88 -10.47
N ASN A 27 8.83 -12.26 -9.30
CA ASN A 27 7.96 -12.78 -8.24
C ASN A 27 6.49 -12.45 -8.51
N THR A 28 5.59 -13.37 -8.15
CA THR A 28 4.15 -13.15 -8.23
C THR A 28 3.60 -12.72 -6.87
N PRO A 29 2.79 -11.64 -6.79
CA PRO A 29 2.17 -11.24 -5.54
C PRO A 29 1.30 -12.35 -4.97
N GLN A 30 1.41 -12.61 -3.68
CA GLN A 30 0.57 -13.59 -3.00
C GLN A 30 -0.84 -13.02 -2.80
N PRO A 31 -1.90 -13.82 -2.93
CA PRO A 31 -3.25 -13.38 -2.62
C PRO A 31 -3.35 -12.91 -1.16
N ILE A 32 -3.93 -11.74 -0.95
CA ILE A 32 -4.24 -11.26 0.40
C ILE A 32 -5.57 -11.90 0.80
N THR A 33 -5.52 -12.77 1.80
CA THR A 33 -6.71 -13.40 2.35
C THR A 33 -6.82 -13.14 3.84
N LEU A 34 -8.04 -13.03 4.36
CA LEU A 34 -8.29 -12.82 5.78
C LEU A 34 -7.63 -13.91 6.66
N PRO A 35 -7.76 -15.22 6.35
CA PRO A 35 -7.07 -16.25 7.11
C PRO A 35 -5.55 -16.08 7.15
N TYR A 36 -4.95 -15.65 6.03
CA TYR A 36 -3.51 -15.42 5.96
C TYR A 36 -3.07 -14.28 6.88
N LEU A 37 -3.77 -13.14 6.83
CA LEU A 37 -3.46 -11.98 7.68
C LEU A 37 -3.64 -12.29 9.18
N LEU A 38 -4.67 -13.05 9.53
CA LEU A 38 -4.92 -13.48 10.91
C LEU A 38 -3.84 -14.47 11.39
N ALA A 39 -3.43 -15.43 10.56
CA ALA A 39 -2.39 -16.40 10.92
C ALA A 39 -1.02 -15.75 11.23
N HIS A 40 -0.75 -14.58 10.66
CA HIS A 40 0.49 -13.82 10.88
C HIS A 40 0.33 -12.70 11.92
N GLY A 41 -0.86 -12.47 12.44
CA GLY A 41 -1.17 -11.37 13.36
C GLY A 41 -1.21 -11.74 14.83
N GLY A 42 -1.09 -13.03 15.19
CA GLY A 42 -1.19 -13.50 16.56
C GLY A 42 -2.62 -13.69 17.05
N GLN A 43 -2.84 -13.57 18.36
CA GLN A 43 -4.14 -13.78 18.99
C GLN A 43 -4.92 -12.47 19.16
N PRO A 44 -6.27 -12.49 18.99
CA PRO A 44 -7.10 -11.32 19.23
C PRO A 44 -6.89 -10.72 20.63
N GLY A 45 -6.81 -9.41 20.70
CA GLY A 45 -6.66 -8.66 21.95
C GLY A 45 -5.32 -8.84 22.68
N LYS A 46 -4.34 -9.51 22.05
CA LYS A 46 -2.99 -9.67 22.61
C LYS A 46 -1.95 -9.02 21.70
N ALA A 47 -0.87 -8.55 22.32
CA ALA A 47 0.30 -8.15 21.56
C ALA A 47 0.92 -9.38 20.86
N PRO A 48 1.42 -9.23 19.62
CA PRO A 48 2.09 -10.32 18.94
C PRO A 48 3.39 -10.70 19.67
N THR A 49 3.72 -11.99 19.64
CA THR A 49 5.03 -12.47 20.08
C THR A 49 6.13 -11.96 19.13
N THR A 50 7.37 -12.01 19.58
CA THR A 50 8.54 -11.65 18.75
C THR A 50 8.56 -12.40 17.43
N ASP A 51 8.30 -13.71 17.46
CA ASP A 51 8.32 -14.56 16.25
C ASP A 51 7.18 -14.21 15.28
N GLU A 52 5.98 -13.90 15.79
CA GLU A 52 4.86 -13.46 14.98
C GLU A 52 5.14 -12.11 14.31
N LEU A 53 5.71 -11.18 15.06
CA LEU A 53 6.09 -9.87 14.56
C LEU A 53 7.16 -9.95 13.47
N LEU A 54 8.23 -10.72 13.69
CA LEU A 54 9.29 -10.91 12.70
C LEU A 54 8.82 -11.66 11.44
N ARG A 55 7.89 -12.62 11.57
CA ARG A 55 7.23 -13.25 10.41
C ARG A 55 6.40 -12.23 9.62
N SER A 56 5.65 -11.37 10.30
CA SER A 56 4.89 -10.28 9.66
C SER A 56 5.82 -9.30 8.94
N ALA A 57 6.94 -8.91 9.56
CA ALA A 57 7.95 -8.05 8.94
C ALA A 57 8.53 -8.66 7.67
N LYS A 58 8.94 -9.92 7.74
CA LYS A 58 9.49 -10.66 6.60
C LYS A 58 8.51 -10.76 5.45
N TYR A 59 7.25 -11.06 5.73
CA TYR A 59 6.19 -11.07 4.71
C TYR A 59 6.03 -9.70 4.06
N THR A 60 5.95 -8.64 4.87
CA THR A 60 5.78 -7.27 4.39
C THR A 60 6.96 -6.83 3.52
N GLN A 61 8.20 -7.13 3.93
CA GLN A 61 9.40 -6.86 3.15
C GLN A 61 9.45 -7.60 1.81
N GLN A 62 8.93 -8.81 1.74
CA GLN A 62 8.91 -9.60 0.52
C GLN A 62 7.80 -9.16 -0.43
N GLU A 63 6.63 -8.86 0.10
CA GLU A 63 5.43 -8.66 -0.69
C GLU A 63 5.27 -7.23 -1.22
N LEU A 64 5.61 -6.22 -0.41
CA LEU A 64 5.42 -4.82 -0.83
C LEU A 64 6.27 -4.42 -2.05
N PRO A 65 7.57 -4.75 -2.13
CA PRO A 65 8.37 -4.43 -3.31
C PRO A 65 7.81 -5.06 -4.60
N VAL A 66 7.30 -6.29 -4.53
CA VAL A 66 6.70 -6.99 -5.68
C VAL A 66 5.46 -6.23 -6.20
N ARG A 67 4.61 -5.76 -5.29
CA ARG A 67 3.41 -4.98 -5.63
C ARG A 67 3.74 -3.60 -6.16
N LEU A 68 4.67 -2.91 -5.53
CA LEU A 68 5.15 -1.59 -5.96
C LEU A 68 5.84 -1.66 -7.34
N ALA A 69 6.69 -2.67 -7.58
CA ALA A 69 7.33 -2.87 -8.87
C ALA A 69 6.32 -3.01 -10.02
N ARG A 70 5.21 -3.72 -9.80
CA ARG A 70 4.13 -3.87 -10.77
C ARG A 70 3.43 -2.55 -11.04
N ARG A 71 3.26 -1.69 -10.03
CA ARG A 71 2.74 -0.33 -10.20
C ARG A 71 3.69 0.52 -11.04
N VAL A 72 4.97 0.54 -10.69
CA VAL A 72 6.00 1.26 -11.46
C VAL A 72 5.96 0.85 -12.93
N ARG A 73 5.92 -0.45 -13.22
CA ARG A 73 5.81 -0.97 -14.59
C ARG A 73 4.55 -0.50 -15.31
N GLN A 74 3.41 -0.40 -14.61
CA GLN A 74 2.15 0.05 -15.22
C GLN A 74 2.19 1.53 -15.57
N PHE A 75 2.79 2.39 -14.74
CA PHE A 75 3.03 3.79 -15.10
C PHE A 75 3.95 3.92 -16.30
N TYR A 76 5.00 3.09 -16.38
CA TYR A 76 5.90 3.07 -17.52
C TYR A 76 5.24 2.63 -18.83
N SER A 77 4.17 1.85 -18.77
CA SER A 77 3.40 1.40 -19.94
C SER A 77 2.36 2.42 -20.44
N LEU A 78 2.20 3.55 -19.78
CA LEU A 78 1.31 4.61 -20.24
C LEU A 78 1.83 5.25 -21.53
N PRO A 79 0.94 5.73 -22.42
CA PRO A 79 1.34 6.52 -23.58
C PRO A 79 2.20 7.73 -23.17
N PHE A 80 3.20 8.07 -23.97
CA PHE A 80 4.17 9.12 -23.67
C PHE A 80 3.50 10.41 -23.19
N ILE A 81 2.49 10.90 -23.92
CA ILE A 81 1.80 12.16 -23.62
C ILE A 81 1.08 12.13 -22.25
N ILE A 82 0.63 10.97 -21.81
CA ILE A 82 0.03 10.77 -20.48
C ILE A 82 1.12 10.70 -19.42
N GLY A 83 2.18 9.93 -19.70
CA GLY A 83 3.33 9.80 -18.80
C GLY A 83 4.11 11.09 -18.58
N THR A 84 3.96 12.11 -19.44
CA THR A 84 4.57 13.44 -19.24
C THR A 84 3.72 14.42 -18.44
N ASN A 85 2.48 14.08 -18.13
CA ASN A 85 1.63 14.92 -17.26
C ASN A 85 2.26 15.03 -15.86
N PRO A 86 2.42 16.25 -15.30
CA PRO A 86 3.14 16.46 -14.04
C PRO A 86 2.54 15.70 -12.86
N TYR A 87 1.23 15.63 -12.73
CA TYR A 87 0.55 14.89 -11.65
C TYR A 87 0.75 13.38 -11.78
N ILE A 88 0.69 12.84 -13.00
CA ILE A 88 0.93 11.41 -13.25
C ILE A 88 2.40 11.08 -12.99
N GLN A 89 3.33 11.96 -13.39
CA GLN A 89 4.76 11.79 -13.08
C GLN A 89 5.07 11.85 -11.59
N GLU A 90 4.42 12.75 -10.85
CA GLU A 90 4.56 12.86 -9.40
C GLU A 90 4.19 11.53 -8.73
N VAL A 91 3.01 10.99 -9.04
CA VAL A 91 2.56 9.70 -8.52
C VAL A 91 3.47 8.55 -8.94
N ALA A 92 3.93 8.54 -10.19
CA ALA A 92 4.83 7.51 -10.69
C ALA A 92 6.19 7.52 -9.97
N ARG A 93 6.74 8.72 -9.71
CA ARG A 93 8.01 8.90 -8.94
C ARG A 93 7.83 8.47 -7.49
N LEU A 94 6.69 8.77 -6.88
CA LEU A 94 6.37 8.35 -5.52
C LEU A 94 6.38 6.82 -5.40
N TYR A 95 5.70 6.11 -6.32
CA TYR A 95 5.74 4.64 -6.36
C TYR A 95 7.16 4.11 -6.62
N ALA A 96 7.92 4.75 -7.50
CA ALA A 96 9.29 4.35 -7.81
C ALA A 96 10.22 4.52 -6.61
N SER A 97 10.14 5.65 -5.91
CA SER A 97 10.90 5.94 -4.70
C SER A 97 10.55 4.94 -3.58
N SER A 98 9.27 4.70 -3.32
CA SER A 98 8.82 3.75 -2.30
C SER A 98 9.26 2.32 -2.63
N PHE A 99 9.19 1.93 -3.90
CA PHE A 99 9.69 0.64 -4.37
C PHE A 99 11.18 0.48 -4.05
N GLN A 100 12.00 1.45 -4.46
CA GLN A 100 13.44 1.39 -4.27
C GLN A 100 13.81 1.32 -2.78
N GLN A 101 13.23 2.19 -1.97
CA GLN A 101 13.49 2.24 -0.54
C GLN A 101 13.15 0.94 0.18
N LEU A 102 12.05 0.26 -0.20
CA LEU A 102 11.69 -1.03 0.40
C LEU A 102 12.48 -2.20 -0.18
N ALA A 103 12.81 -2.17 -1.48
CA ALA A 103 13.58 -3.25 -2.12
C ALA A 103 15.06 -3.27 -1.69
N GLU A 104 15.60 -2.12 -1.30
CA GLU A 104 16.98 -1.95 -0.81
C GLU A 104 17.07 -1.98 0.73
N PHE A 105 15.94 -2.10 1.44
CA PHE A 105 15.93 -2.15 2.89
C PHE A 105 16.58 -3.44 3.41
N SER A 106 17.43 -3.32 4.42
CA SER A 106 18.10 -4.47 5.04
C SER A 106 17.10 -5.49 5.60
N PRO A 107 17.38 -6.80 5.52
CA PRO A 107 16.49 -7.81 6.09
C PRO A 107 16.26 -7.60 7.58
N VAL A 108 15.01 -7.76 8.02
CA VAL A 108 14.61 -7.65 9.43
C VAL A 108 14.87 -8.98 10.13
N HIS A 109 15.73 -8.97 11.14
CA HIS A 109 16.09 -10.14 11.95
C HIS A 109 15.83 -9.94 13.45
N THR A 110 15.81 -8.68 13.92
CA THR A 110 15.67 -8.31 15.32
C THR A 110 14.47 -7.38 15.52
N LEU A 111 14.08 -7.18 16.78
CA LEU A 111 13.05 -6.20 17.13
C LEU A 111 13.50 -4.77 16.82
N GLU A 112 14.77 -4.46 16.94
CA GLU A 112 15.32 -3.15 16.58
C GLU A 112 15.24 -2.92 15.07
N ASP A 113 15.60 -3.92 14.24
CA ASP A 113 15.40 -3.83 12.80
C ASP A 113 13.93 -3.63 12.43
N ASN A 114 13.03 -4.32 13.16
CA ASN A 114 11.59 -4.16 12.96
C ASN A 114 11.12 -2.74 13.31
N ASP A 115 11.61 -2.16 14.38
CA ASP A 115 11.23 -0.80 14.77
C ASP A 115 11.69 0.23 13.71
N HIS A 116 12.89 0.07 13.16
CA HIS A 116 13.39 0.89 12.04
C HIS A 116 12.56 0.67 10.76
N PHE A 117 12.23 -0.58 10.45
CA PHE A 117 11.39 -0.91 9.29
C PHE A 117 9.98 -0.33 9.42
N ALA A 118 9.35 -0.45 10.58
CA ALA A 118 8.04 0.10 10.86
C ALA A 118 8.03 1.63 10.76
N GLN A 119 9.06 2.30 11.27
CA GLN A 119 9.20 3.76 11.13
C GLN A 119 9.29 4.15 9.65
N LYS A 120 10.13 3.48 8.87
CA LYS A 120 10.26 3.71 7.43
C LYS A 120 8.94 3.48 6.69
N LEU A 121 8.27 2.38 7.00
CA LEU A 121 7.01 2.03 6.38
C LEU A 121 5.90 3.05 6.68
N ARG A 122 5.86 3.58 7.90
CA ARG A 122 4.91 4.64 8.30
C ARG A 122 5.07 5.89 7.44
N LEU A 123 6.30 6.37 7.25
CA LEU A 123 6.59 7.53 6.40
C LEU A 123 6.11 7.28 4.96
N LEU A 124 6.40 6.10 4.40
CA LEU A 124 5.95 5.76 3.05
C LEU A 124 4.41 5.71 2.92
N VAL A 125 3.71 5.21 3.93
CA VAL A 125 2.23 5.21 3.95
C VAL A 125 1.67 6.63 3.99
N GLU A 126 2.28 7.52 4.78
CA GLU A 126 1.89 8.93 4.88
C GLU A 126 2.13 9.69 3.57
N GLU A 127 3.30 9.51 2.93
CA GLU A 127 3.62 10.11 1.63
C GLU A 127 2.60 9.74 0.54
N HIS A 128 1.96 8.58 0.65
CA HIS A 128 0.95 8.11 -0.30
C HIS A 128 -0.48 8.65 -0.01
N ALA A 129 -0.68 9.55 0.96
CA ALA A 129 -2.03 10.00 1.35
C ALA A 129 -2.82 10.60 0.19
N ASP A 130 -2.23 11.56 -0.53
CA ASP A 130 -2.88 12.36 -1.59
C ASP A 130 -2.75 11.75 -3.00
N LEU A 131 -2.33 10.51 -3.09
CA LEU A 131 -2.09 9.83 -4.37
C LEU A 131 -3.35 9.77 -5.27
N VAL A 132 -4.52 9.49 -4.69
CA VAL A 132 -5.75 9.31 -5.48
C VAL A 132 -6.25 10.62 -6.08
N PRO A 133 -6.39 11.73 -5.32
CA PRO A 133 -6.76 13.02 -5.91
C PRO A 133 -5.75 13.50 -6.96
N THR A 134 -4.45 13.36 -6.70
CA THR A 134 -3.38 13.74 -7.65
C THR A 134 -3.49 12.96 -8.96
N LEU A 135 -3.69 11.64 -8.87
CA LEU A 135 -3.86 10.78 -10.05
C LEU A 135 -5.13 11.12 -10.83
N ALA A 136 -6.25 11.35 -10.13
CA ALA A 136 -7.51 11.75 -10.74
C ALA A 136 -7.36 13.05 -11.53
N ARG A 137 -6.70 14.07 -10.95
CA ARG A 137 -6.41 15.33 -11.62
C ARG A 137 -5.59 15.14 -12.88
N GLY A 138 -4.53 14.34 -12.82
CA GLY A 138 -3.69 14.04 -13.98
C GLY A 138 -4.46 13.40 -15.13
N PHE A 139 -5.33 12.43 -14.84
CA PHE A 139 -6.15 11.79 -15.87
C PHE A 139 -7.27 12.69 -16.39
N MET A 140 -7.83 13.59 -15.59
CA MET A 140 -8.78 14.60 -16.06
C MET A 140 -8.14 15.51 -17.12
N GLU A 141 -6.90 15.97 -16.91
CA GLU A 141 -6.17 16.79 -17.88
C GLU A 141 -5.83 16.01 -19.17
N CYS A 142 -5.61 14.71 -19.04
CA CYS A 142 -5.22 13.84 -20.15
C CYS A 142 -6.41 13.17 -20.86
N LYS A 143 -7.64 13.44 -20.47
CA LYS A 143 -8.87 12.79 -20.97
C LYS A 143 -8.99 12.72 -22.49
N LYS A 144 -8.51 13.75 -23.19
CA LYS A 144 -8.57 13.82 -24.68
C LYS A 144 -7.52 12.93 -25.37
N TYR A 145 -6.53 12.42 -24.66
CA TYR A 145 -5.42 11.63 -25.24
C TYR A 145 -5.52 10.13 -24.96
N MET A 146 -6.51 9.71 -24.21
CA MET A 146 -6.70 8.31 -23.85
C MET A 146 -8.19 8.00 -23.73
N ASP A 147 -8.57 6.86 -24.29
CA ASP A 147 -9.94 6.36 -24.20
C ASP A 147 -10.39 6.17 -22.74
N SER A 148 -11.64 6.53 -22.46
CA SER A 148 -12.22 6.50 -21.11
C SER A 148 -12.20 5.10 -20.48
N VAL A 149 -12.40 4.05 -21.27
CA VAL A 149 -12.36 2.66 -20.82
C VAL A 149 -10.96 2.27 -20.35
N ARG A 150 -9.91 2.72 -21.07
CA ARG A 150 -8.53 2.49 -20.68
C ARG A 150 -8.14 3.27 -19.42
N ILE A 151 -8.63 4.51 -19.29
CA ILE A 151 -8.45 5.31 -18.07
C ILE A 151 -9.09 4.60 -16.88
N SER A 152 -10.35 4.19 -16.98
CA SER A 152 -11.05 3.46 -15.92
C SER A 152 -10.33 2.18 -15.52
N LYS A 153 -9.92 1.36 -16.48
CA LYS A 153 -9.15 0.13 -16.20
C LYS A 153 -7.83 0.40 -15.48
N PHE A 154 -7.12 1.47 -15.85
CA PHE A 154 -5.89 1.85 -15.17
C PHE A 154 -6.16 2.31 -13.73
N LEU A 155 -7.18 3.17 -13.53
CA LEU A 155 -7.55 3.68 -12.22
C LEU A 155 -8.06 2.57 -11.31
N ASP A 156 -8.92 1.67 -11.79
CA ASP A 156 -9.41 0.51 -11.04
C ASP A 156 -8.25 -0.38 -10.57
N ALA A 157 -7.32 -0.69 -11.48
CA ALA A 157 -6.14 -1.46 -11.14
C ALA A 157 -5.22 -0.71 -10.15
N ALA A 158 -5.15 0.64 -10.24
CA ALA A 158 -4.40 1.47 -9.31
C ALA A 158 -5.02 1.44 -7.91
N LEU A 159 -6.33 1.60 -7.80
CA LEU A 159 -7.07 1.58 -6.54
C LEU A 159 -6.99 0.20 -5.87
N HIS A 160 -7.22 -0.88 -6.62
CA HIS A 160 -7.07 -2.26 -6.11
C HIS A 160 -5.68 -2.54 -5.54
N SER A 161 -4.65 -2.15 -6.30
CA SER A 161 -3.26 -2.32 -5.85
C SER A 161 -2.96 -1.48 -4.59
N ARG A 162 -3.46 -0.22 -4.55
CA ARG A 162 -3.31 0.66 -3.39
C ARG A 162 -3.93 0.04 -2.13
N ILE A 163 -5.16 -0.46 -2.24
CA ILE A 163 -5.85 -1.11 -1.12
C ILE A 163 -5.00 -2.29 -0.61
N GLY A 164 -4.54 -3.16 -1.48
CA GLY A 164 -3.72 -4.31 -1.09
C GLY A 164 -2.39 -3.91 -0.44
N ILE A 165 -1.67 -2.94 -1.00
CA ILE A 165 -0.42 -2.41 -0.44
C ILE A 165 -0.68 -1.84 0.96
N ARG A 166 -1.75 -1.04 1.11
CA ARG A 166 -2.09 -0.39 2.37
C ARG A 166 -2.51 -1.39 3.45
N ILE A 167 -3.31 -2.40 3.12
CA ILE A 167 -3.71 -3.45 4.07
C ILE A 167 -2.48 -4.16 4.64
N ILE A 168 -1.52 -4.55 3.80
CA ILE A 168 -0.29 -5.22 4.27
C ILE A 168 0.53 -4.30 5.16
N ALA A 169 0.73 -3.05 4.73
CA ALA A 169 1.51 -2.07 5.47
C ALA A 169 0.87 -1.74 6.84
N GLU A 170 -0.40 -1.38 6.85
CA GLU A 170 -1.14 -0.98 8.06
C GLU A 170 -1.29 -2.15 9.04
N GLN A 171 -1.47 -3.39 8.54
CA GLN A 171 -1.51 -4.58 9.40
C GLN A 171 -0.18 -4.72 10.14
N HIS A 172 0.93 -4.67 9.43
CA HIS A 172 2.26 -4.78 10.06
C HIS A 172 2.55 -3.61 11.02
N LEU A 173 2.18 -2.38 10.66
CA LEU A 173 2.35 -1.20 11.52
C LEU A 173 1.53 -1.33 12.81
N ALA A 174 0.29 -1.82 12.74
CA ALA A 174 -0.55 -2.04 13.91
C ALA A 174 0.03 -3.11 14.85
N LEU A 175 0.55 -4.21 14.28
CA LEU A 175 1.22 -5.26 15.06
C LEU A 175 2.52 -4.74 15.72
N SER A 176 3.33 -3.98 15.00
CA SER A 176 4.57 -3.38 15.53
C SER A 176 4.28 -2.39 16.65
N GLU A 177 3.23 -1.59 16.52
CA GLU A 177 2.81 -0.65 17.54
C GLU A 177 2.30 -1.37 18.82
N ALA A 178 1.50 -2.44 18.66
CA ALA A 178 1.03 -3.25 19.77
C ALA A 178 2.21 -3.92 20.51
N ALA A 179 3.17 -4.47 19.77
CA ALA A 179 4.37 -5.07 20.38
C ALA A 179 5.23 -4.04 21.11
N ARG A 180 5.43 -2.84 20.53
CA ARG A 180 6.19 -1.76 21.15
C ARG A 180 5.55 -1.31 22.47
N LYS A 181 4.25 -1.02 22.46
CA LYS A 181 3.54 -0.60 23.65
C LYS A 181 3.55 -1.66 24.74
N SER A 182 3.41 -2.94 24.39
CA SER A 182 3.52 -4.05 25.35
C SER A 182 4.91 -4.12 26.00
N ARG A 183 5.97 -3.83 25.24
CA ARG A 183 7.35 -3.73 25.80
C ARG A 183 7.51 -2.53 26.74
N ASP A 184 6.85 -1.42 26.42
CA ASP A 184 6.87 -0.19 27.22
C ASP A 184 5.99 -0.28 28.49
N GLY A 185 5.37 -1.45 28.76
CA GLY A 185 4.54 -1.70 29.95
C GLY A 185 3.15 -1.05 29.89
N ALA A 186 2.69 -0.60 28.73
CA ALA A 186 1.35 -0.07 28.56
C ALA A 186 0.32 -1.21 28.63
N ASP A 187 -0.82 -0.94 29.27
CA ASP A 187 -1.90 -1.92 29.38
C ASP A 187 -2.43 -2.29 27.98
N VAL A 188 -2.39 -3.58 27.67
CA VAL A 188 -2.80 -4.13 26.37
C VAL A 188 -4.26 -3.82 26.07
N SER A 189 -5.10 -3.67 27.09
CA SER A 189 -6.52 -3.29 26.93
C SER A 189 -6.72 -1.89 26.35
N SER A 190 -5.74 -1.00 26.50
CA SER A 190 -5.73 0.35 25.91
C SER A 190 -5.13 0.40 24.49
N LEU A 191 -4.59 -0.70 24.00
CA LEU A 191 -3.76 -0.78 22.78
C LEU A 191 -4.53 -1.19 21.54
N SER A 192 -5.57 -1.96 21.72
CA SER A 192 -6.43 -2.46 20.67
C SER A 192 -7.70 -1.62 20.62
N LYS A 193 -8.11 -1.16 19.45
CA LYS A 193 -9.41 -0.50 19.26
C LYS A 193 -10.58 -1.38 19.67
N SER A 194 -10.35 -2.71 19.74
CA SER A 194 -11.30 -3.72 20.20
C SER A 194 -10.53 -4.92 20.76
N PRO A 195 -11.01 -5.57 21.85
CA PRO A 195 -10.41 -6.79 22.40
C PRO A 195 -10.45 -7.97 21.42
N THR A 196 -11.17 -7.84 20.32
CA THR A 196 -11.33 -8.82 19.25
C THR A 196 -10.44 -8.56 18.05
N SER A 197 -9.60 -7.49 18.10
CA SER A 197 -8.76 -7.10 16.98
C SER A 197 -7.43 -7.84 16.93
N VAL A 198 -6.99 -8.16 15.71
CA VAL A 198 -5.64 -8.63 15.35
C VAL A 198 -5.03 -7.63 14.38
N GLY A 199 -4.17 -6.76 14.86
CA GLY A 199 -3.69 -5.62 14.09
C GLY A 199 -4.85 -4.69 13.67
N ILE A 200 -5.05 -4.50 12.36
CA ILE A 200 -6.17 -3.69 11.82
C ILE A 200 -7.48 -4.48 11.66
N ILE A 201 -7.47 -5.79 11.89
CA ILE A 201 -8.62 -6.67 11.62
C ILE A 201 -9.40 -6.89 12.92
N ASP A 202 -10.64 -6.44 12.95
CA ASP A 202 -11.58 -6.80 14.01
C ASP A 202 -12.37 -8.04 13.61
N THR A 203 -12.17 -9.14 14.33
CA THR A 203 -12.78 -10.45 14.04
C THR A 203 -14.29 -10.50 14.33
N GLN A 204 -14.82 -9.50 15.05
CA GLN A 204 -16.25 -9.37 15.37
C GLN A 204 -16.87 -8.11 14.77
N MET A 205 -16.21 -7.51 13.76
CA MET A 205 -16.72 -6.33 13.08
C MET A 205 -18.10 -6.59 12.46
N SER A 206 -19.04 -5.67 12.72
CA SER A 206 -20.34 -5.67 12.05
C SER A 206 -20.27 -4.96 10.69
N PRO A 207 -20.46 -5.65 9.56
CA PRO A 207 -20.50 -5.01 8.24
C PRO A 207 -21.58 -3.93 8.15
N VAL A 208 -22.73 -4.14 8.79
CA VAL A 208 -23.84 -3.17 8.82
C VAL A 208 -23.41 -1.86 9.47
N TYR A 209 -22.68 -1.95 10.59
CA TYR A 209 -22.16 -0.75 11.26
C TYR A 209 -21.20 0.04 10.36
N VAL A 210 -20.26 -0.66 9.70
CA VAL A 210 -19.28 -0.02 8.80
C VAL A 210 -19.96 0.64 7.60
N ILE A 211 -20.95 -0.05 6.98
CA ILE A 211 -21.70 0.50 5.85
C ILE A 211 -22.46 1.75 6.27
N ARG A 212 -23.17 1.71 7.40
CA ARG A 212 -23.92 2.84 7.93
C ARG A 212 -23.01 4.04 8.22
N SER A 213 -21.95 3.82 8.98
CA SER A 213 -20.97 4.85 9.34
C SER A 213 -20.31 5.47 8.10
N SER A 214 -19.96 4.64 7.10
CA SER A 214 -19.42 5.12 5.83
C SER A 214 -20.45 5.92 5.03
N GLY A 215 -21.71 5.49 5.02
CA GLY A 215 -22.80 6.19 4.38
C GLY A 215 -23.05 7.58 5.00
N GLU A 216 -23.09 7.67 6.33
CA GLU A 216 -23.21 8.94 7.06
C GLU A 216 -22.04 9.89 6.73
N TYR A 217 -20.80 9.38 6.67
CA TYR A 217 -19.64 10.18 6.28
C TYR A 217 -19.75 10.71 4.84
N VAL A 218 -20.11 9.84 3.88
CA VAL A 218 -20.27 10.23 2.48
C VAL A 218 -21.42 11.23 2.32
N ARG A 219 -22.52 11.03 3.04
CA ARG A 219 -23.64 11.97 3.07
C ARG A 219 -23.20 13.36 3.53
N ALA A 220 -22.49 13.45 4.65
CA ALA A 220 -21.97 14.73 5.15
C ALA A 220 -21.00 15.39 4.14
N LEU A 221 -20.18 14.61 3.44
CA LEU A 221 -19.30 15.12 2.39
C LEU A 221 -20.07 15.66 1.19
N CYS A 222 -21.15 14.97 0.76
CA CYS A 222 -22.02 15.44 -0.32
C CYS A 222 -22.75 16.73 0.08
N GLU A 223 -23.29 16.80 1.28
CA GLU A 223 -23.95 18.01 1.81
C GLU A 223 -22.97 19.19 1.82
N ALA A 224 -21.74 18.99 2.29
CA ALA A 224 -20.72 20.03 2.33
C ALA A 224 -20.23 20.48 0.93
N THR A 225 -20.36 19.60 -0.09
CA THR A 225 -19.80 19.88 -1.43
C THR A 225 -20.88 20.38 -2.40
N TYR A 226 -22.12 19.90 -2.28
CA TYR A 226 -23.20 20.10 -3.23
C TYR A 226 -24.48 20.70 -2.61
N ASP A 227 -24.46 21.03 -1.32
CA ASP A 227 -25.60 21.49 -0.51
C ASP A 227 -26.79 20.50 -0.52
N MET A 228 -26.55 19.25 -0.93
CA MET A 228 -27.55 18.18 -0.98
C MET A 228 -26.87 16.81 -0.89
N ALA A 229 -27.56 15.84 -0.32
CA ALA A 229 -27.13 14.44 -0.32
C ALA A 229 -28.32 13.51 -0.58
N PRO A 230 -28.09 12.34 -1.23
CA PRO A 230 -29.12 11.32 -1.38
C PRO A 230 -29.46 10.70 -0.03
N GLU A 231 -30.69 10.19 0.11
CA GLU A 231 -31.05 9.29 1.21
C GLU A 231 -30.31 7.95 1.05
N ILE A 232 -29.71 7.45 2.16
CA ILE A 232 -28.96 6.20 2.21
C ILE A 232 -29.66 5.25 3.18
#